data_fc941c35083943c4d78375d7bd143897
#
_entry.id   fc941c35083943c4d78375d7bd143897
#
_cell.length_a   1.000
_cell.length_b   1.000
_cell.length_c   1.000
_cell.angle_alpha   90.00
_cell.angle_beta   90.00
_cell.angle_gamma   90.00
#
_symmetry.space_group_name_H-M   'P 1'
#
loop_
_entity.id
_entity.type
_entity.pdbx_description
1 polymer ?
#
loop_
_entity_poly.entity_id
_entity_poly.type
_entity_poly.pdbx_seq_one_letter_code
_entity_poly.pdbx_strand_id
1 'polypeptide(L)'
;MAINDSAVVPLYQQVKDDIRAAIESGKYKTNEKIPPEPELSAEYSVSRITVRRAVEELCAEGYLVKMQGRGTFVSKPRIHRKFASGRGTASFTETCKEYGMVPGARLLNRQIVPVRKDEEAFFHVGPEALLIYIQRLRTADGQPVFLENLFLPYEPYKSLMSENLNDVSMFDTIERISGLRPATTSCQRIEAVRASAEQAQLLNLSLGEPLLYLNAYFHDQYDHPLCIGRQYYIGSRYMFESVSYTHLRAHETD
;
A
#
# COMPACT_ATOMS: atom_id res chain seq x y z
N MET A 1 24.37 10.55 -14.86
CA MET A 1 25.43 9.53 -14.66
C MET A 1 25.89 9.04 -16.03
N ALA A 2 27.18 8.79 -16.26
CA ALA A 2 27.61 8.22 -17.55
C ALA A 2 27.23 6.73 -17.57
N ILE A 3 26.48 6.31 -18.57
CA ILE A 3 26.13 4.91 -18.81
C ILE A 3 27.41 4.15 -19.15
N ASN A 4 27.64 3.01 -18.49
CA ASN A 4 28.84 2.19 -18.67
C ASN A 4 28.48 0.91 -19.47
N ASP A 5 28.91 0.87 -20.72
CA ASP A 5 28.66 -0.25 -21.63
C ASP A 5 29.40 -1.56 -21.24
N SER A 6 30.45 -1.43 -20.41
CA SER A 6 31.24 -2.57 -19.88
C SER A 6 30.76 -3.07 -18.51
N ALA A 7 29.71 -2.50 -17.94
CA ALA A 7 29.19 -2.93 -16.64
C ALA A 7 28.41 -4.26 -16.78
N VAL A 8 28.45 -5.07 -15.71
CA VAL A 8 27.64 -6.31 -15.57
C VAL A 8 26.13 -6.01 -15.59
N VAL A 9 25.73 -4.77 -15.24
CA VAL A 9 24.33 -4.33 -15.20
C VAL A 9 23.86 -3.97 -16.61
N PRO A 10 22.74 -4.52 -17.10
CA PRO A 10 22.20 -4.22 -18.43
C PRO A 10 21.94 -2.72 -18.63
N LEU A 11 22.16 -2.21 -19.85
CA LEU A 11 22.01 -0.79 -20.19
C LEU A 11 20.62 -0.23 -19.85
N TYR A 12 19.55 -0.99 -20.11
CA TYR A 12 18.19 -0.56 -19.77
C TYR A 12 18.01 -0.38 -18.26
N GLN A 13 18.66 -1.20 -17.45
CA GLN A 13 18.60 -1.10 -15.99
C GLN A 13 19.32 0.16 -15.49
N GLN A 14 20.48 0.48 -16.06
CA GLN A 14 21.20 1.71 -15.72
C GLN A 14 20.37 2.95 -16.08
N VAL A 15 19.74 2.99 -17.27
CA VAL A 15 18.83 4.08 -17.68
C VAL A 15 17.63 4.17 -16.73
N LYS A 16 17.04 3.03 -16.38
CA LYS A 16 15.92 2.96 -15.44
C LYS A 16 16.29 3.55 -14.07
N ASP A 17 17.42 3.13 -13.52
CA ASP A 17 17.88 3.56 -12.20
C ASP A 17 18.24 5.05 -12.18
N ASP A 18 18.82 5.59 -13.26
CA ASP A 18 19.14 7.02 -13.36
C ASP A 18 17.87 7.89 -13.49
N ILE A 19 16.90 7.48 -14.30
CA ILE A 19 15.60 8.19 -14.38
C ILE A 19 14.87 8.11 -13.04
N ARG A 20 14.87 6.96 -12.35
CA ARG A 20 14.30 6.81 -11.01
C ARG A 20 14.96 7.77 -10.03
N ALA A 21 16.28 7.80 -9.96
CA ALA A 21 17.02 8.71 -9.09
C ALA A 21 16.74 10.19 -9.42
N ALA A 22 16.56 10.54 -10.71
CA ALA A 22 16.17 11.89 -11.12
C ALA A 22 14.75 12.26 -10.65
N ILE A 23 13.81 11.30 -10.61
CA ILE A 23 12.47 11.49 -10.05
C ILE A 23 12.53 11.65 -8.52
N GLU A 24 13.25 10.76 -7.84
CA GLU A 24 13.38 10.76 -6.38
C GLU A 24 14.10 12.01 -5.85
N SER A 25 15.11 12.50 -6.57
CA SER A 25 15.81 13.76 -6.24
C SER A 25 15.01 15.02 -6.58
N GLY A 26 13.85 14.89 -7.26
CA GLY A 26 13.01 16.02 -7.67
C GLY A 26 13.50 16.76 -8.93
N LYS A 27 14.51 16.25 -9.65
CA LYS A 27 14.90 16.77 -10.97
C LYS A 27 13.71 16.71 -11.95
N TYR A 28 12.96 15.60 -11.93
CA TYR A 28 11.66 15.49 -12.59
C TYR A 28 10.56 15.53 -11.52
N LYS A 29 9.70 16.55 -11.59
CA LYS A 29 8.62 16.73 -10.61
C LYS A 29 7.40 15.88 -10.95
N THR A 30 6.61 15.53 -9.96
CA THR A 30 5.32 14.83 -10.16
C THR A 30 4.44 15.60 -11.15
N ASN A 31 3.82 14.89 -12.09
CA ASN A 31 3.05 15.39 -13.23
C ASN A 31 3.87 16.14 -14.29
N GLU A 32 5.18 16.22 -14.17
CA GLU A 32 6.06 16.76 -15.18
C GLU A 32 6.25 15.75 -16.32
N LYS A 33 6.33 16.26 -17.56
CA LYS A 33 6.63 15.45 -18.73
C LYS A 33 8.12 15.17 -18.78
N ILE A 34 8.52 13.90 -18.89
CA ILE A 34 9.93 13.55 -19.14
C ILE A 34 10.25 13.74 -20.64
N PRO A 35 11.54 13.89 -21.00
CA PRO A 35 11.94 13.93 -22.39
C PRO A 35 11.44 12.70 -23.17
N PRO A 36 11.06 12.85 -24.45
CA PRO A 36 10.60 11.73 -25.27
C PRO A 36 11.73 10.70 -25.52
N GLU A 37 11.33 9.44 -25.82
CA GLU A 37 12.28 8.32 -26.02
C GLU A 37 13.45 8.64 -26.97
N PRO A 38 13.28 9.40 -28.09
CA PRO A 38 14.40 9.80 -28.94
C PRO A 38 15.42 10.72 -28.27
N GLU A 39 14.97 11.67 -27.45
CA GLU A 39 15.84 12.60 -26.71
C GLU A 39 16.60 11.87 -25.60
N LEU A 40 15.92 11.02 -24.82
CA LEU A 40 16.56 10.16 -23.83
C LEU A 40 17.57 9.19 -24.48
N SER A 41 17.26 8.65 -25.66
CA SER A 41 18.19 7.80 -26.43
C SER A 41 19.48 8.54 -26.80
N ALA A 42 19.38 9.82 -27.18
CA ALA A 42 20.53 10.67 -27.46
C ALA A 42 21.28 11.04 -26.18
N GLU A 43 20.56 11.42 -25.10
CA GLU A 43 21.15 11.83 -23.81
C GLU A 43 21.96 10.68 -23.18
N TYR A 44 21.40 9.46 -23.19
CA TYR A 44 22.07 8.28 -22.62
C TYR A 44 22.99 7.55 -23.60
N SER A 45 23.04 7.95 -24.87
CA SER A 45 23.82 7.27 -25.92
C SER A 45 23.50 5.78 -26.07
N VAL A 46 22.23 5.40 -25.93
CA VAL A 46 21.73 4.02 -26.04
C VAL A 46 20.64 3.91 -27.12
N SER A 47 20.29 2.68 -27.50
CA SER A 47 19.22 2.46 -28.48
C SER A 47 17.84 2.89 -27.93
N ARG A 48 16.93 3.30 -28.85
CA ARG A 48 15.53 3.61 -28.47
C ARG A 48 14.82 2.43 -27.83
N ILE A 49 15.16 1.18 -28.20
CA ILE A 49 14.60 -0.04 -27.61
C ILE A 49 15.02 -0.14 -26.15
N THR A 50 16.27 0.19 -25.83
CA THR A 50 16.81 0.21 -24.46
C THR A 50 16.05 1.22 -23.58
N VAL A 51 15.88 2.46 -24.09
CA VAL A 51 15.10 3.50 -23.39
C VAL A 51 13.64 3.09 -23.21
N ARG A 52 13.01 2.59 -24.28
CA ARG A 52 11.61 2.15 -24.23
C ARG A 52 11.39 1.11 -23.15
N ARG A 53 12.27 0.11 -23.06
CA ARG A 53 12.21 -0.92 -22.02
C ARG A 53 12.34 -0.32 -20.61
N ALA A 54 13.30 0.58 -20.39
CA ALA A 54 13.47 1.28 -19.12
C ALA A 54 12.21 2.07 -18.71
N VAL A 55 11.63 2.82 -19.66
CA VAL A 55 10.39 3.60 -19.45
C VAL A 55 9.19 2.68 -19.20
N GLU A 56 9.07 1.55 -19.89
CA GLU A 56 7.99 0.58 -19.67
C GLU A 56 8.08 -0.06 -18.28
N GLU A 57 9.27 -0.42 -17.84
CA GLU A 57 9.48 -0.92 -16.47
C GLU A 57 9.17 0.15 -15.43
N LEU A 58 9.57 1.42 -15.62
CA LEU A 58 9.22 2.54 -14.74
C LEU A 58 7.70 2.81 -14.72
N CYS A 59 7.01 2.60 -15.85
CA CYS A 59 5.55 2.67 -15.88
C CYS A 59 4.91 1.51 -15.10
N ALA A 60 5.42 0.31 -15.23
CA ALA A 60 4.97 -0.85 -14.47
C ALA A 60 5.20 -0.69 -12.96
N GLU A 61 6.32 -0.06 -12.58
CA GLU A 61 6.65 0.29 -11.19
C GLU A 61 5.89 1.53 -10.66
N GLY A 62 5.15 2.24 -11.54
CA GLY A 62 4.34 3.39 -11.16
C GLY A 62 5.09 4.73 -11.04
N TYR A 63 6.38 4.79 -11.39
CA TYR A 63 7.16 6.04 -11.44
C TYR A 63 6.78 6.93 -12.62
N LEU A 64 6.29 6.33 -13.70
CA LEU A 64 5.89 7.01 -14.92
C LEU A 64 4.48 6.59 -15.35
N VAL A 65 3.81 7.44 -16.13
CA VAL A 65 2.55 7.13 -16.80
C VAL A 65 2.61 7.59 -18.25
N LYS A 66 2.33 6.69 -19.20
CA LYS A 66 2.19 7.04 -20.63
C LYS A 66 0.78 7.57 -20.87
N MET A 67 0.68 8.78 -21.42
CA MET A 67 -0.57 9.37 -21.87
C MET A 67 -0.56 9.41 -23.41
N GLN A 68 -1.49 8.69 -24.02
CA GLN A 68 -1.55 8.57 -25.49
C GLN A 68 -1.62 9.95 -26.16
N GLY A 69 -0.76 10.20 -27.16
CA GLY A 69 -0.67 11.47 -27.86
C GLY A 69 -0.06 12.64 -27.06
N ARG A 70 0.15 12.51 -25.75
CA ARG A 70 0.64 13.58 -24.89
C ARG A 70 2.08 13.37 -24.41
N GLY A 71 2.53 12.12 -24.29
CA GLY A 71 3.87 11.75 -23.85
C GLY A 71 3.89 10.96 -22.55
N THR A 72 5.06 10.88 -21.91
CA THR A 72 5.29 10.17 -20.64
C THR A 72 5.49 11.19 -19.53
N PHE A 73 4.78 11.01 -18.42
CA PHE A 73 4.77 11.93 -17.29
C PHE A 73 5.23 11.23 -16.02
N VAL A 74 5.87 11.98 -15.13
CA VAL A 74 6.22 11.50 -13.79
C VAL A 74 4.95 11.24 -12.99
N SER A 75 4.84 10.03 -12.47
CA SER A 75 3.80 9.63 -11.51
C SER A 75 4.43 9.51 -10.12
N LYS A 76 3.63 9.55 -9.08
CA LYS A 76 4.11 9.13 -7.76
C LYS A 76 4.14 7.61 -7.73
N PRO A 77 5.23 6.98 -7.25
CA PRO A 77 5.25 5.55 -7.10
C PRO A 77 4.09 5.11 -6.22
N ARG A 78 3.37 4.09 -6.66
CA ARG A 78 2.33 3.47 -5.84
C ARG A 78 3.01 2.65 -4.76
N ILE A 79 2.46 2.68 -3.57
CA ILE A 79 2.86 1.73 -2.54
C ILE A 79 2.30 0.36 -2.93
N HIS A 80 3.18 -0.60 -3.15
CA HIS A 80 2.79 -1.96 -3.49
C HIS A 80 2.73 -2.80 -2.22
N ARG A 81 1.59 -3.40 -1.95
CA ARG A 81 1.44 -4.40 -0.90
C ARG A 81 1.34 -5.78 -1.52
N LYS A 82 2.36 -6.60 -1.27
CA LYS A 82 2.31 -8.01 -1.67
C LYS A 82 1.46 -8.79 -0.68
N PHE A 83 0.48 -9.54 -1.20
CA PHE A 83 -0.17 -10.57 -0.42
C PHE A 83 0.78 -11.76 -0.35
N ALA A 84 1.50 -11.89 0.75
CA ALA A 84 2.33 -13.05 0.97
C ALA A 84 1.45 -14.27 1.28
N SER A 85 1.65 -15.34 0.52
CA SER A 85 1.15 -16.67 0.88
C SER A 85 2.00 -17.18 2.04
N GLY A 86 1.63 -16.86 3.30
CA GLY A 86 2.40 -17.31 4.46
C GLY A 86 2.26 -16.39 5.68
N ARG A 87 2.99 -16.71 6.73
CA ARG A 87 3.05 -15.94 7.97
C ARG A 87 3.77 -14.62 7.75
N GLY A 88 3.13 -13.53 8.10
CA GLY A 88 3.70 -12.18 8.13
C GLY A 88 2.79 -11.15 7.46
N THR A 89 2.06 -10.40 8.28
CA THR A 89 1.27 -9.25 7.82
C THR A 89 2.07 -7.98 8.11
N ALA A 90 2.69 -7.39 7.08
CA ALA A 90 3.37 -6.10 7.22
C ALA A 90 2.36 -4.99 7.54
N SER A 91 2.69 -4.14 8.49
CA SER A 91 1.95 -2.91 8.77
C SER A 91 2.18 -1.88 7.65
N PHE A 92 1.26 -0.93 7.49
CA PHE A 92 1.48 0.20 6.56
C PHE A 92 2.76 1.00 6.89
N THR A 93 3.07 1.12 8.17
CA THR A 93 4.28 1.80 8.65
C THR A 93 5.56 1.10 8.16
N GLU A 94 5.60 -0.23 8.24
CA GLU A 94 6.70 -1.03 7.70
C GLU A 94 6.77 -0.91 6.17
N THR A 95 5.64 -1.05 5.49
CA THR A 95 5.57 -0.89 4.04
C THR A 95 6.10 0.48 3.58
N CYS A 96 5.69 1.59 4.23
CA CYS A 96 6.23 2.91 3.89
C CYS A 96 7.75 2.99 4.06
N LYS A 97 8.29 2.43 5.16
CA LYS A 97 9.73 2.42 5.40
C LYS A 97 10.51 1.65 4.34
N GLU A 98 9.97 0.53 3.85
CA GLU A 98 10.56 -0.24 2.73
C GLU A 98 10.66 0.59 1.44
N TYR A 99 9.72 1.52 1.23
CA TYR A 99 9.72 2.45 0.09
C TYR A 99 10.44 3.79 0.37
N GLY A 100 11.12 3.92 1.53
CA GLY A 100 11.80 5.16 1.92
C GLY A 100 10.84 6.33 2.18
N MET A 101 9.55 6.06 2.41
CA MET A 101 8.52 7.07 2.66
C MET A 101 8.28 7.27 4.16
N VAL A 102 7.87 8.48 4.54
CA VAL A 102 7.49 8.82 5.90
C VAL A 102 6.00 8.47 6.12
N PRO A 103 5.68 7.44 6.94
CA PRO A 103 4.31 7.09 7.26
C PRO A 103 3.71 8.11 8.23
N GLY A 104 2.45 8.51 7.99
CA GLY A 104 1.68 9.35 8.90
C GLY A 104 0.32 8.74 9.22
N ALA A 105 -0.26 9.19 10.33
CA ALA A 105 -1.60 8.82 10.74
C ALA A 105 -2.27 9.97 11.50
N ARG A 106 -3.51 10.31 11.14
CA ARG A 106 -4.35 11.24 11.86
C ARG A 106 -5.61 10.54 12.35
N LEU A 107 -5.84 10.54 13.65
CA LEU A 107 -7.07 10.04 14.24
C LEU A 107 -8.25 10.91 13.80
N LEU A 108 -9.27 10.30 13.22
CA LEU A 108 -10.51 10.95 12.78
C LEU A 108 -11.66 10.68 13.72
N ASN A 109 -11.80 9.41 14.12
CA ASN A 109 -12.88 8.98 15.01
C ASN A 109 -12.41 7.82 15.89
N ARG A 110 -12.96 7.77 17.10
CA ARG A 110 -12.76 6.68 18.05
C ARG A 110 -13.99 6.57 18.94
N GLN A 111 -14.65 5.42 18.91
CA GLN A 111 -15.88 5.21 19.66
C GLN A 111 -16.08 3.74 20.00
N ILE A 112 -16.93 3.48 20.98
CA ILE A 112 -17.41 2.14 21.32
C ILE A 112 -18.66 1.89 20.49
N VAL A 113 -18.71 0.74 19.80
CA VAL A 113 -19.83 0.34 18.93
C VAL A 113 -20.31 -1.07 19.29
N PRO A 114 -21.61 -1.37 19.10
CA PRO A 114 -22.11 -2.74 19.21
C PRO A 114 -21.53 -3.61 18.10
N VAL A 115 -21.33 -4.89 18.40
CA VAL A 115 -20.86 -5.89 17.45
C VAL A 115 -21.90 -6.16 16.36
N ARG A 116 -21.46 -6.46 15.14
CA ARG A 116 -22.30 -6.91 14.02
C ARG A 116 -22.21 -8.43 13.88
N LYS A 117 -23.15 -9.05 13.17
CA LYS A 117 -23.20 -10.52 12.98
C LYS A 117 -21.91 -11.14 12.41
N ASP A 118 -21.29 -10.47 11.43
CA ASP A 118 -20.03 -10.92 10.85
C ASP A 118 -18.86 -10.79 11.83
N GLU A 119 -18.90 -9.79 12.69
CA GLU A 119 -17.93 -9.54 13.76
C GLU A 119 -18.13 -10.50 14.94
N GLU A 120 -19.39 -10.78 15.34
CA GLU A 120 -19.73 -11.82 16.32
C GLU A 120 -19.13 -13.18 15.93
N ALA A 121 -19.36 -13.57 14.66
CA ALA A 121 -18.86 -14.83 14.14
C ALA A 121 -17.32 -14.89 14.16
N PHE A 122 -16.66 -13.80 13.81
CA PHE A 122 -15.20 -13.75 13.77
C PHE A 122 -14.57 -13.73 15.14
N PHE A 123 -15.05 -12.86 16.05
CA PHE A 123 -14.50 -12.73 17.40
C PHE A 123 -14.99 -13.80 18.38
N HIS A 124 -15.92 -14.66 17.98
CA HIS A 124 -16.57 -15.67 18.83
C HIS A 124 -17.20 -15.07 20.10
N VAL A 125 -17.88 -13.93 19.95
CA VAL A 125 -18.53 -13.19 21.04
C VAL A 125 -20.04 -13.19 20.90
N GLY A 126 -20.75 -12.86 21.98
CA GLY A 126 -22.21 -12.75 21.97
C GLY A 126 -22.70 -11.40 21.39
N PRO A 127 -24.01 -11.28 21.09
CA PRO A 127 -24.61 -10.11 20.43
C PRO A 127 -24.53 -8.81 21.27
N GLU A 128 -24.33 -8.93 22.58
CA GLU A 128 -24.18 -7.79 23.49
C GLU A 128 -22.72 -7.29 23.60
N ALA A 129 -21.80 -7.92 22.88
CA ALA A 129 -20.40 -7.53 22.91
C ALA A 129 -20.18 -6.16 22.28
N LEU A 130 -19.18 -5.45 22.80
CA LEU A 130 -18.79 -4.13 22.34
C LEU A 130 -17.43 -4.19 21.65
N LEU A 131 -17.29 -3.39 20.60
CA LEU A 131 -16.03 -3.19 19.89
C LEU A 131 -15.56 -1.75 20.04
N ILE A 132 -14.25 -1.55 19.97
CA ILE A 132 -13.66 -0.25 19.72
C ILE A 132 -13.58 -0.08 18.21
N TYR A 133 -14.20 0.97 17.71
CA TYR A 133 -14.03 1.46 16.34
C TYR A 133 -13.03 2.60 16.34
N ILE A 134 -12.00 2.48 15.50
CA ILE A 134 -10.98 3.51 15.27
C ILE A 134 -10.94 3.84 13.79
N GLN A 135 -11.10 5.13 13.45
CA GLN A 135 -10.93 5.61 12.09
C GLN A 135 -9.75 6.55 12.03
N ARG A 136 -8.83 6.31 11.08
CA ARG A 136 -7.66 7.14 10.86
C ARG A 136 -7.48 7.44 9.37
N LEU A 137 -6.99 8.65 9.08
CA LEU A 137 -6.42 8.96 7.78
C LEU A 137 -4.95 8.55 7.78
N ARG A 138 -4.56 7.70 6.84
CA ARG A 138 -3.17 7.29 6.68
C ARG A 138 -2.52 8.04 5.52
N THR A 139 -1.31 8.54 5.77
CA THR A 139 -0.54 9.32 4.80
C THR A 139 0.83 8.71 4.57
N ALA A 140 1.39 8.95 3.37
CA ALA A 140 2.80 8.72 3.06
C ALA A 140 3.36 10.06 2.54
N ASP A 141 4.47 10.52 3.08
CA ASP A 141 5.06 11.84 2.80
C ASP A 141 4.03 12.98 2.91
N GLY A 142 3.18 12.92 3.94
CA GLY A 142 2.11 13.89 4.19
C GLY A 142 0.91 13.81 3.23
N GLN A 143 0.92 12.94 2.21
CA GLN A 143 -0.17 12.79 1.24
C GLN A 143 -1.14 11.67 1.66
N PRO A 144 -2.47 11.88 1.62
CA PRO A 144 -3.45 10.85 1.89
C PRO A 144 -3.24 9.61 1.02
N VAL A 145 -3.29 8.42 1.63
CA VAL A 145 -3.19 7.14 0.92
C VAL A 145 -4.47 6.32 1.08
N PHE A 146 -4.97 6.23 2.32
CA PHE A 146 -6.22 5.50 2.60
C PHE A 146 -6.87 5.92 3.92
N LEU A 147 -8.15 5.59 4.06
CA LEU A 147 -8.87 5.62 5.32
C LEU A 147 -8.82 4.23 5.94
N GLU A 148 -8.31 4.16 7.16
CA GLU A 148 -8.21 2.96 7.97
C GLU A 148 -9.38 2.94 8.97
N ASN A 149 -10.19 1.89 8.93
CA ASN A 149 -11.19 1.61 9.94
C ASN A 149 -10.82 0.29 10.60
N LEU A 150 -10.59 0.31 11.91
CA LEU A 150 -10.24 -0.86 12.71
C LEU A 150 -11.30 -1.13 13.75
N PHE A 151 -11.58 -2.41 13.96
CA PHE A 151 -12.51 -2.91 14.98
C PHE A 151 -11.78 -3.91 15.85
N LEU A 152 -11.80 -3.69 17.17
CA LEU A 152 -11.17 -4.56 18.18
C LEU A 152 -12.16 -4.83 19.31
N PRO A 153 -12.12 -5.99 19.98
CA PRO A 153 -12.91 -6.23 21.18
C PRO A 153 -12.63 -5.18 22.26
N TYR A 154 -13.69 -4.64 22.89
CA TYR A 154 -13.54 -3.53 23.83
C TYR A 154 -12.71 -3.91 25.07
N GLU A 155 -13.08 -4.99 25.75
CA GLU A 155 -12.49 -5.30 27.08
C GLU A 155 -10.97 -5.48 27.05
N PRO A 156 -10.37 -6.26 26.12
CA PRO A 156 -8.92 -6.43 26.08
C PRO A 156 -8.17 -5.15 25.67
N TYR A 157 -8.82 -4.25 24.92
CA TYR A 157 -8.17 -3.09 24.29
C TYR A 157 -8.72 -1.75 24.76
N LYS A 158 -9.44 -1.67 25.90
CA LYS A 158 -10.07 -0.44 26.38
C LYS A 158 -9.10 0.72 26.62
N SER A 159 -7.82 0.45 26.88
CA SER A 159 -6.77 1.48 26.96
C SER A 159 -6.59 2.27 25.66
N LEU A 160 -6.92 1.69 24.50
CA LEU A 160 -6.91 2.41 23.22
C LEU A 160 -7.84 3.62 23.20
N MET A 161 -8.84 3.68 24.12
CA MET A 161 -9.75 4.82 24.22
C MET A 161 -9.07 6.10 24.70
N SER A 162 -7.91 6.01 25.35
CA SER A 162 -7.13 7.16 25.84
C SER A 162 -5.75 7.32 25.16
N GLU A 163 -5.32 6.36 24.34
CA GLU A 163 -4.02 6.41 23.67
C GLU A 163 -3.94 7.52 22.61
N ASN A 164 -2.74 8.09 22.42
CA ASN A 164 -2.48 8.91 21.25
C ASN A 164 -2.25 8.00 20.03
N LEU A 165 -3.17 8.08 19.05
CA LEU A 165 -3.14 7.26 17.84
C LEU A 165 -2.72 8.04 16.59
N ASN A 166 -2.20 9.27 16.74
CA ASN A 166 -1.60 10.04 15.65
C ASN A 166 -0.16 9.60 15.42
N ASP A 167 0.22 9.47 14.17
CA ASP A 167 1.58 9.15 13.68
C ASP A 167 2.22 7.89 14.27
N VAL A 168 1.39 6.95 14.77
CA VAL A 168 1.82 5.66 15.31
C VAL A 168 1.34 4.49 14.47
N SER A 169 2.10 3.39 14.50
CA SER A 169 1.66 2.10 13.97
C SER A 169 0.62 1.47 14.87
N MET A 170 -0.56 1.09 14.31
CA MET A 170 -1.57 0.37 15.11
C MET A 170 -1.10 -1.01 15.51
N PHE A 171 -0.38 -1.71 14.64
CA PHE A 171 0.14 -3.04 14.95
C PHE A 171 1.10 -2.99 16.14
N ASP A 172 2.04 -2.04 16.13
CA ASP A 172 2.99 -1.85 17.24
C ASP A 172 2.26 -1.38 18.53
N THR A 173 1.21 -0.56 18.38
CA THR A 173 0.40 -0.11 19.52
C THR A 173 -0.38 -1.27 20.14
N ILE A 174 -1.00 -2.13 19.32
CA ILE A 174 -1.70 -3.34 19.79
C ILE A 174 -0.72 -4.27 20.49
N GLU A 175 0.44 -4.53 19.88
CA GLU A 175 1.49 -5.38 20.43
C GLU A 175 2.00 -4.85 21.79
N ARG A 176 2.24 -3.56 21.90
CA ARG A 176 2.66 -2.92 23.17
C ARG A 176 1.63 -3.07 24.28
N ILE A 177 0.33 -3.01 23.96
CA ILE A 177 -0.76 -3.08 24.94
C ILE A 177 -1.03 -4.52 25.38
N SER A 178 -1.02 -5.47 24.44
CA SER A 178 -1.50 -6.84 24.66
C SER A 178 -0.45 -7.93 24.53
N GLY A 179 0.73 -7.62 23.99
CA GLY A 179 1.71 -8.64 23.58
C GLY A 179 1.29 -9.43 22.33
N LEU A 180 0.17 -9.07 21.71
CA LEU A 180 -0.37 -9.73 20.52
C LEU A 180 -0.19 -8.85 19.29
N ARG A 181 0.25 -9.44 18.16
CA ARG A 181 0.49 -8.75 16.90
C ARG A 181 -0.30 -9.42 15.78
N PRO A 182 -0.88 -8.65 14.83
CA PRO A 182 -1.44 -9.22 13.62
C PRO A 182 -0.38 -10.01 12.85
N ALA A 183 -0.57 -11.33 12.73
CA ALA A 183 0.38 -12.26 12.14
C ALA A 183 -0.16 -12.92 10.87
N THR A 184 -1.44 -13.27 10.84
CA THR A 184 -2.09 -13.93 9.72
C THR A 184 -3.42 -13.26 9.38
N THR A 185 -3.98 -13.58 8.22
CA THR A 185 -5.27 -13.07 7.77
C THR A 185 -6.09 -14.22 7.23
N SER A 186 -7.27 -14.50 7.83
CA SER A 186 -8.14 -15.60 7.42
C SER A 186 -8.99 -15.28 6.19
N CYS A 187 -9.30 -14.01 5.97
CA CYS A 187 -10.06 -13.55 4.82
C CYS A 187 -9.61 -12.15 4.42
N GLN A 188 -9.37 -11.98 3.12
CA GLN A 188 -9.15 -10.67 2.52
C GLN A 188 -10.06 -10.54 1.30
N ARG A 189 -10.95 -9.54 1.33
CA ARG A 189 -11.82 -9.23 0.21
C ARG A 189 -11.51 -7.83 -0.29
N ILE A 190 -11.28 -7.70 -1.59
CA ILE A 190 -11.03 -6.41 -2.24
C ILE A 190 -12.18 -6.15 -3.21
N GLU A 191 -12.74 -4.96 -3.11
CA GLU A 191 -13.84 -4.50 -3.95
C GLU A 191 -13.54 -3.09 -4.48
N ALA A 192 -13.95 -2.80 -5.72
CA ALA A 192 -13.93 -1.44 -6.23
C ALA A 192 -15.21 -0.73 -5.79
N VAL A 193 -15.07 0.41 -5.11
CA VAL A 193 -16.19 1.21 -4.61
C VAL A 193 -16.04 2.67 -5.04
N ARG A 194 -17.12 3.44 -4.99
CA ARG A 194 -17.07 4.88 -5.24
C ARG A 194 -16.87 5.65 -3.93
N ALA A 195 -16.02 6.67 -3.95
CA ALA A 195 -15.82 7.56 -2.80
C ALA A 195 -17.12 8.30 -2.45
N SER A 196 -17.53 8.23 -1.18
CA SER A 196 -18.58 9.09 -0.64
C SER A 196 -18.08 10.55 -0.55
N ALA A 197 -18.99 11.49 -0.29
CA ALA A 197 -18.61 12.91 -0.13
C ALA A 197 -17.59 13.10 1.01
N GLU A 198 -17.81 12.43 2.14
CA GLU A 198 -16.89 12.47 3.29
C GLU A 198 -15.52 11.86 2.94
N GLN A 199 -15.50 10.68 2.31
CA GLN A 199 -14.27 10.02 1.89
C GLN A 199 -13.49 10.86 0.88
N ALA A 200 -14.19 11.46 -0.10
CA ALA A 200 -13.59 12.33 -1.10
C ALA A 200 -12.91 13.55 -0.44
N GLN A 201 -13.59 14.21 0.51
CA GLN A 201 -13.03 15.33 1.26
C GLN A 201 -11.80 14.92 2.09
N LEU A 202 -11.88 13.82 2.84
CA LEU A 202 -10.78 13.35 3.69
C LEU A 202 -9.56 12.90 2.89
N LEU A 203 -9.77 12.30 1.71
CA LEU A 203 -8.73 11.76 0.85
C LEU A 203 -8.22 12.74 -0.22
N ASN A 204 -8.78 13.96 -0.28
CA ASN A 204 -8.48 14.95 -1.33
C ASN A 204 -8.76 14.40 -2.76
N LEU A 205 -9.97 13.88 -2.96
CA LEU A 205 -10.44 13.27 -4.20
C LEU A 205 -11.68 13.97 -4.72
N SER A 206 -12.04 13.69 -5.97
CA SER A 206 -13.33 14.04 -6.53
C SER A 206 -14.43 13.12 -5.98
N LEU A 207 -15.67 13.64 -5.87
CA LEU A 207 -16.82 12.83 -5.49
C LEU A 207 -16.99 11.66 -6.47
N GLY A 208 -17.17 10.45 -5.92
CA GLY A 208 -17.35 9.23 -6.72
C GLY A 208 -16.08 8.67 -7.36
N GLU A 209 -14.90 9.23 -7.06
CA GLU A 209 -13.63 8.67 -7.52
C GLU A 209 -13.47 7.23 -7.02
N PRO A 210 -12.93 6.30 -7.85
CA PRO A 210 -12.83 4.90 -7.47
C PRO A 210 -11.82 4.67 -6.35
N LEU A 211 -12.24 3.90 -5.35
CA LEU A 211 -11.41 3.41 -4.25
C LEU A 211 -11.36 1.88 -4.29
N LEU A 212 -10.27 1.32 -3.77
CA LEU A 212 -10.16 -0.09 -3.44
C LEU A 212 -10.56 -0.27 -1.97
N TYR A 213 -11.70 -0.92 -1.74
CA TYR A 213 -12.13 -1.32 -0.40
C TYR A 213 -11.53 -2.67 -0.04
N LEU A 214 -10.77 -2.73 1.04
CA LEU A 214 -10.23 -3.96 1.60
C LEU A 214 -10.93 -4.27 2.91
N ASN A 215 -11.55 -5.45 3.02
CA ASN A 215 -12.02 -6.03 4.27
C ASN A 215 -11.13 -7.21 4.64
N ALA A 216 -10.45 -7.14 5.79
CA ALA A 216 -9.47 -8.11 6.25
C ALA A 216 -9.69 -8.49 7.71
N TYR A 217 -9.62 -9.79 8.01
CA TYR A 217 -9.79 -10.40 9.32
C TYR A 217 -8.44 -10.89 9.82
N PHE A 218 -7.88 -10.22 10.82
CA PHE A 218 -6.53 -10.48 11.33
C PHE A 218 -6.55 -11.38 12.55
N HIS A 219 -5.65 -12.35 12.56
CA HIS A 219 -5.36 -13.21 13.71
C HIS A 219 -3.99 -12.85 14.30
N ASP A 220 -3.81 -13.14 15.58
CA ASP A 220 -2.55 -12.98 16.28
C ASP A 220 -1.53 -14.09 15.93
N GLN A 221 -0.38 -14.06 16.56
CA GLN A 221 0.69 -15.06 16.38
C GLN A 221 0.31 -16.48 16.89
N TYR A 222 -0.80 -16.62 17.61
CA TYR A 222 -1.36 -17.88 18.13
C TYR A 222 -2.61 -18.33 17.37
N ASP A 223 -2.94 -17.64 16.27
CA ASP A 223 -4.11 -17.89 15.41
C ASP A 223 -5.46 -17.56 16.08
N HIS A 224 -5.47 -16.68 17.10
CA HIS A 224 -6.72 -16.17 17.67
C HIS A 224 -7.20 -14.90 16.94
N PRO A 225 -8.52 -14.69 16.84
CA PRO A 225 -9.08 -13.46 16.26
C PRO A 225 -8.60 -12.21 17.01
N LEU A 226 -8.01 -11.25 16.28
CA LEU A 226 -7.39 -10.07 16.87
C LEU A 226 -8.12 -8.78 16.52
N CYS A 227 -8.25 -8.48 15.24
CA CYS A 227 -8.92 -7.27 14.77
C CYS A 227 -9.47 -7.42 13.35
N ILE A 228 -10.42 -6.55 13.00
CA ILE A 228 -10.94 -6.44 11.63
C ILE A 228 -10.53 -5.09 11.06
N GLY A 229 -9.96 -5.10 9.85
CA GLY A 229 -9.62 -3.91 9.09
C GLY A 229 -10.56 -3.71 7.91
N ARG A 230 -11.25 -2.55 7.84
CA ARG A 230 -12.04 -2.11 6.69
C ARG A 230 -11.44 -0.82 6.16
N GLN A 231 -10.76 -0.91 5.04
CA GLN A 231 -9.86 0.14 4.58
C GLN A 231 -10.24 0.60 3.17
N TYR A 232 -10.15 1.91 2.89
CA TYR A 232 -10.48 2.50 1.59
C TYR A 232 -9.24 3.15 1.01
N TYR A 233 -8.62 2.49 0.02
CA TYR A 233 -7.36 2.91 -0.60
C TYR A 233 -7.58 3.72 -1.87
N ILE A 234 -6.76 4.74 -2.05
CA ILE A 234 -6.67 5.48 -3.31
C ILE A 234 -5.92 4.60 -4.32
N GLY A 235 -6.62 4.06 -5.33
CA GLY A 235 -6.05 3.13 -6.30
C GLY A 235 -4.90 3.70 -7.15
N SER A 236 -4.82 5.02 -7.31
CA SER A 236 -3.70 5.69 -7.97
C SER A 236 -2.44 5.82 -7.09
N ARG A 237 -2.54 5.55 -5.78
CA ARG A 237 -1.44 5.66 -4.80
C ARG A 237 -1.08 4.34 -4.14
N TYR A 238 -1.96 3.33 -4.25
CA TYR A 238 -1.77 2.03 -3.60
C TYR A 238 -2.17 0.90 -4.54
N MET A 239 -1.41 -0.18 -4.52
CA MET A 239 -1.67 -1.38 -5.32
C MET A 239 -1.49 -2.63 -4.47
N PHE A 240 -2.36 -3.61 -4.70
CA PHE A 240 -2.24 -4.95 -4.13
C PHE A 240 -1.72 -5.91 -5.20
N GLU A 241 -0.70 -6.68 -4.85
CA GLU A 241 -0.09 -7.68 -5.70
C GLU A 241 -0.17 -9.05 -5.05
N SER A 242 -0.70 -10.04 -5.79
CA SER A 242 -0.69 -11.44 -5.37
C SER A 242 0.29 -12.23 -6.25
N VAL A 243 1.30 -12.84 -5.64
CA VAL A 243 2.27 -13.69 -6.35
C VAL A 243 2.00 -15.14 -5.98
N SER A 244 1.55 -15.94 -6.95
CA SER A 244 1.41 -17.38 -6.81
C SER A 244 2.66 -18.07 -7.38
N TYR A 245 3.43 -18.74 -6.53
CA TYR A 245 4.51 -19.62 -7.00
C TYR A 245 3.91 -20.98 -7.34
N THR A 246 3.81 -21.31 -8.63
CA THR A 246 3.52 -22.67 -9.06
C THR A 246 4.82 -23.46 -8.98
N HIS A 247 4.97 -24.33 -7.99
CA HIS A 247 6.03 -25.34 -8.00
C HIS A 247 5.69 -26.33 -9.12
N LEU A 248 6.35 -26.20 -10.26
CA LEU A 248 6.44 -27.28 -11.23
C LEU A 248 7.20 -28.43 -10.51
N ARG A 249 6.46 -29.45 -10.05
CA ARG A 249 7.08 -30.73 -9.71
C ARG A 249 7.70 -31.26 -11.00
N ALA A 250 9.02 -31.32 -11.03
CA ALA A 250 9.70 -32.12 -12.01
C ALA A 250 9.17 -33.57 -11.84
N HIS A 251 8.50 -34.10 -12.86
CA HIS A 251 8.26 -35.52 -12.96
C HIS A 251 9.63 -36.15 -13.19
N GLU A 252 10.17 -36.76 -12.16
CA GLU A 252 11.18 -37.82 -12.33
C GLU A 252 10.47 -38.94 -13.08
N THR A 253 10.82 -39.11 -14.33
CA THR A 253 10.52 -40.32 -15.11
C THR A 253 11.61 -41.32 -14.78
N ASP A 254 11.19 -42.41 -14.14
CA ASP A 254 11.94 -43.67 -14.06
C ASP A 254 12.17 -44.29 -15.47
#